data_504642f3b843553c3c051f153bdc9522
#
_entry.id   504642f3b843553c3c051f153bdc9522
#
_cell.length_a   1.000
_cell.length_b   1.000
_cell.length_c   1.000
_cell.angle_alpha   90.00
_cell.angle_beta   90.00
_cell.angle_gamma   90.00
#
_symmetry.space_group_name_H-M   'P 1'
#
loop_
_entity.id
_entity.type
_entity.pdbx_description
1 polymer ?
#
loop_
_entity_poly.entity_id
_entity_poly.type
_entity_poly.pdbx_seq_one_letter_code
_entity_poly.pdbx_strand_id
1 'polypeptide(L)'
;MKRITLSLIVLFATACASLGYAGFKEPVVTYKDAVITGLGMSGGSLEVVLNVYNPNSFRLDGTALTYRISVDSVPFGSGTFSDRFVVQEGDSTQVKLPLSFTYAGVGQAGRQLIQMGSVQYTVSGEITVGTPIGNFTRPYSGKGRLSTLR
;
A
#
# COMPACT_ATOMS: atom_id res chain seq x y z
N MET A 1 7.76 39.27 -41.28
CA MET A 1 6.72 38.24 -41.14
C MET A 1 7.24 36.82 -40.86
N LYS A 2 8.56 36.53 -41.04
CA LYS A 2 9.14 35.16 -40.75
C LYS A 2 9.46 34.88 -39.29
N ARG A 3 9.40 35.84 -38.39
CA ARG A 3 9.79 35.67 -36.96
C ARG A 3 8.62 35.35 -36.02
N ILE A 4 7.37 35.53 -36.48
CA ILE A 4 6.18 35.29 -35.65
C ILE A 4 5.73 33.81 -35.70
N THR A 5 5.97 33.15 -36.83
CA THR A 5 5.59 31.73 -37.01
C THR A 5 6.45 30.74 -36.20
N LEU A 6 7.69 31.10 -35.86
CA LEU A 6 8.56 30.23 -35.08
C LEU A 6 8.24 30.21 -33.57
N SER A 7 7.72 31.33 -33.04
CA SER A 7 7.29 31.42 -31.64
C SER A 7 5.99 30.65 -31.34
N LEU A 8 5.13 30.47 -32.32
CA LEU A 8 3.87 29.75 -32.13
C LEU A 8 4.03 28.23 -32.06
N ILE A 9 5.08 27.68 -32.71
CA ILE A 9 5.34 26.24 -32.73
C ILE A 9 5.96 25.79 -31.39
N VAL A 10 6.73 26.65 -30.71
CA VAL A 10 7.35 26.32 -29.41
C VAL A 10 6.30 26.27 -28.28
N LEU A 11 5.19 27.00 -28.40
CA LEU A 11 4.15 27.00 -27.35
C LEU A 11 3.29 25.73 -27.33
N PHE A 12 3.23 24.99 -28.45
CA PHE A 12 2.45 23.75 -28.52
C PHE A 12 3.20 22.52 -28.00
N ALA A 13 4.53 22.56 -27.88
CA ALA A 13 5.32 21.44 -27.44
C ALA A 13 5.32 21.22 -25.91
N THR A 14 4.94 22.22 -25.13
CA THR A 14 4.92 22.13 -23.66
C THR A 14 3.58 21.68 -23.07
N ALA A 15 2.52 21.59 -23.85
CA ALA A 15 1.19 21.21 -23.39
C ALA A 15 0.99 19.68 -23.23
N CYS A 16 1.84 18.84 -23.86
CA CYS A 16 1.66 17.39 -23.82
C CYS A 16 2.31 16.69 -22.61
N ALA A 17 3.18 17.38 -21.88
CA ALA A 17 3.89 16.75 -20.75
C ALA A 17 3.07 16.71 -19.45
N SER A 18 2.02 17.52 -19.33
CA SER A 18 1.21 17.60 -18.11
C SER A 18 -0.07 16.75 -18.13
N LEU A 19 -0.46 16.23 -19.29
CA LEU A 19 -1.70 15.45 -19.45
C LEU A 19 -1.59 13.99 -18.97
N GLY A 20 -0.36 13.44 -18.84
CA GLY A 20 -0.16 12.07 -18.41
C GLY A 20 -0.24 11.84 -16.87
N TYR A 21 -0.07 12.89 -16.08
CA TYR A 21 -0.07 12.79 -14.61
C TYR A 21 -1.39 13.18 -13.95
N ALA A 22 -2.27 13.87 -14.65
CA ALA A 22 -3.50 14.46 -14.07
C ALA A 22 -4.63 13.43 -13.83
N GLY A 23 -4.47 12.19 -14.25
CA GLY A 23 -5.53 11.19 -14.16
C GLY A 23 -5.29 10.03 -13.18
N PHE A 24 -4.05 9.82 -12.71
CA PHE A 24 -3.77 8.73 -11.78
C PHE A 24 -4.05 9.14 -10.34
N LYS A 25 -4.96 8.41 -9.69
CA LYS A 25 -5.24 8.51 -8.26
C LYS A 25 -4.59 7.34 -7.54
N GLU A 26 -3.95 7.61 -6.41
CA GLU A 26 -3.31 6.57 -5.62
C GLU A 26 -4.32 5.55 -5.10
N PRO A 27 -4.02 4.23 -5.19
CA PRO A 27 -4.86 3.21 -4.59
C PRO A 27 -4.99 3.42 -3.08
N VAL A 28 -6.18 3.18 -2.54
CA VAL A 28 -6.43 3.26 -1.11
C VAL A 28 -6.23 1.87 -0.51
N VAL A 29 -5.25 1.75 0.39
CA VAL A 29 -4.93 0.50 1.06
C VAL A 29 -5.45 0.54 2.49
N THR A 30 -6.30 -0.42 2.85
CA THR A 30 -6.86 -0.54 4.20
C THR A 30 -6.63 -1.94 4.74
N TYR A 31 -6.42 -2.03 6.05
CA TYR A 31 -6.35 -3.31 6.76
C TYR A 31 -7.75 -3.95 6.83
N LYS A 32 -7.80 -5.26 6.62
CA LYS A 32 -9.02 -6.05 6.77
C LYS A 32 -8.92 -7.08 7.89
N ASP A 33 -7.88 -7.93 7.88
CA ASP A 33 -7.75 -9.07 8.78
C ASP A 33 -6.30 -9.53 8.91
N ALA A 34 -6.01 -10.36 9.90
CA ALA A 34 -4.75 -11.07 10.04
C ALA A 34 -4.97 -12.49 10.57
N VAL A 35 -4.35 -13.47 9.93
CA VAL A 35 -4.45 -14.88 10.28
C VAL A 35 -3.07 -15.44 10.57
N ILE A 36 -2.89 -16.07 11.75
CA ILE A 36 -1.64 -16.79 12.09
C ILE A 36 -1.56 -18.03 11.22
N THR A 37 -0.47 -18.16 10.46
CA THR A 37 -0.23 -19.28 9.54
C THR A 37 0.81 -20.28 10.07
N GLY A 38 1.59 -19.89 11.07
CA GLY A 38 2.57 -20.78 11.69
C GLY A 38 3.15 -20.23 12.98
N LEU A 39 3.56 -21.12 13.88
CA LEU A 39 4.23 -20.80 15.13
C LEU A 39 5.53 -21.60 15.22
N GLY A 40 6.64 -20.94 15.58
CA GLY A 40 7.96 -21.51 15.80
C GLY A 40 8.48 -21.20 17.20
N MET A 41 9.74 -21.47 17.47
CA MET A 41 10.34 -21.30 18.81
C MET A 41 10.61 -19.85 19.19
N SER A 42 10.90 -18.96 18.22
CA SER A 42 11.26 -17.54 18.47
C SER A 42 10.25 -16.54 17.95
N GLY A 43 9.25 -17.02 17.25
CA GLY A 43 8.23 -16.19 16.59
C GLY A 43 7.30 -17.05 15.73
N GLY A 44 6.69 -16.43 14.75
CA GLY A 44 5.76 -17.11 13.85
C GLY A 44 5.60 -16.39 12.54
N SER A 45 4.66 -16.87 11.77
CA SER A 45 4.19 -16.26 10.53
C SER A 45 2.69 -15.99 10.61
N LEU A 46 2.28 -14.92 9.97
CA LEU A 46 0.88 -14.58 9.79
C LEU A 46 0.65 -14.06 8.37
N GLU A 47 -0.58 -14.11 7.93
CA GLU A 47 -1.04 -13.52 6.68
C GLU A 47 -1.88 -12.29 7.02
N VAL A 48 -1.41 -11.12 6.57
CA VAL A 48 -2.17 -9.87 6.70
C VAL A 48 -3.00 -9.68 5.45
N VAL A 49 -4.30 -9.50 5.61
CA VAL A 49 -5.21 -9.24 4.51
C VAL A 49 -5.43 -7.73 4.39
N LEU A 50 -5.00 -7.17 3.28
CA LEU A 50 -5.25 -5.79 2.91
C LEU A 50 -6.37 -5.71 1.86
N ASN A 51 -7.17 -4.67 1.94
CA ASN A 51 -8.10 -4.30 0.89
C ASN A 51 -7.52 -3.14 0.11
N VAL A 52 -7.29 -3.34 -1.19
CA VAL A 52 -6.76 -2.34 -2.11
C VAL A 52 -7.90 -1.85 -2.99
N TYR A 53 -8.30 -0.59 -2.82
CA TYR A 53 -9.33 0.06 -3.63
C TYR A 53 -8.69 0.89 -4.74
N ASN A 54 -9.21 0.77 -5.94
CA ASN A 54 -8.79 1.51 -7.13
C ASN A 54 -9.74 2.68 -7.41
N PRO A 55 -9.38 3.93 -7.10
CA PRO A 55 -10.21 5.10 -7.38
C PRO A 55 -10.13 5.59 -8.85
N ASN A 56 -9.44 4.86 -9.71
CA ASN A 56 -9.25 5.23 -11.10
C ASN A 56 -10.36 4.64 -11.98
N SER A 57 -10.57 5.25 -13.14
CA SER A 57 -11.48 4.78 -14.20
C SER A 57 -10.83 3.78 -15.16
N PHE A 58 -9.78 3.11 -14.71
CA PHE A 58 -9.07 2.05 -15.45
C PHE A 58 -8.53 1.00 -14.47
N ARG A 59 -8.31 -0.21 -14.98
CA ARG A 59 -7.75 -1.34 -14.24
C ARG A 59 -6.31 -1.05 -13.80
N LEU A 60 -5.96 -1.49 -12.60
CA LEU A 60 -4.60 -1.51 -12.08
C LEU A 60 -4.10 -2.95 -12.03
N ASP A 61 -2.93 -3.19 -12.59
CA ASP A 61 -2.20 -4.46 -12.50
C ASP A 61 -1.08 -4.31 -11.45
N GLY A 62 -1.32 -4.76 -10.23
CA GLY A 62 -0.31 -4.78 -9.18
C GLY A 62 0.77 -5.80 -9.49
N THR A 63 2.04 -5.38 -9.50
CA THR A 63 3.18 -6.24 -9.84
C THR A 63 4.14 -6.44 -8.68
N ALA A 64 4.15 -5.53 -7.72
CA ALA A 64 4.93 -5.62 -6.50
C ALA A 64 4.32 -4.74 -5.41
N LEU A 65 4.44 -5.20 -4.17
CA LEU A 65 4.03 -4.44 -2.99
C LEU A 65 5.03 -4.73 -1.87
N THR A 66 5.72 -3.68 -1.42
CA THR A 66 6.50 -3.75 -0.20
C THR A 66 5.66 -3.30 0.98
N TYR A 67 5.92 -3.83 2.16
CA TYR A 67 5.18 -3.46 3.35
C TYR A 67 6.07 -3.48 4.60
N ARG A 68 5.77 -2.57 5.49
CA ARG A 68 6.31 -2.50 6.85
C ARG A 68 5.15 -2.22 7.79
N ILE A 69 5.04 -3.05 8.82
CA ILE A 69 4.03 -2.91 9.86
C ILE A 69 4.71 -2.52 11.15
N SER A 70 4.19 -1.49 11.78
CA SER A 70 4.60 -1.04 13.11
C SER A 70 3.38 -1.00 14.03
N VAL A 71 3.56 -1.38 15.29
CA VAL A 71 2.53 -1.29 16.33
C VAL A 71 3.05 -0.33 17.39
N ASP A 72 2.34 0.75 17.64
CA ASP A 72 2.76 1.85 18.54
C ASP A 72 4.20 2.32 18.29
N SER A 73 4.55 2.51 17.01
CA SER A 73 5.88 2.90 16.54
C SER A 73 6.98 1.85 16.69
N VAL A 74 6.68 0.66 17.22
CA VAL A 74 7.62 -0.46 17.30
C VAL A 74 7.51 -1.28 16.01
N PRO A 75 8.61 -1.56 15.29
CA PRO A 75 8.58 -2.43 14.13
C PRO A 75 8.05 -3.82 14.50
N PHE A 76 7.00 -4.25 13.82
CA PHE A 76 6.38 -5.55 14.01
C PHE A 76 6.84 -6.56 12.96
N GLY A 77 6.89 -6.12 11.69
CA GLY A 77 7.36 -6.95 10.59
C GLY A 77 7.36 -6.20 9.27
N SER A 78 8.00 -6.79 8.28
CA SER A 78 8.08 -6.25 6.93
C SER A 78 8.23 -7.38 5.92
N GLY A 79 7.95 -7.08 4.66
CA GLY A 79 8.13 -8.04 3.57
C GLY A 79 7.89 -7.44 2.22
N THR A 80 7.94 -8.31 1.20
CA THR A 80 7.64 -7.98 -0.18
C THR A 80 6.67 -9.02 -0.72
N PHE A 81 5.64 -8.55 -1.39
CA PHE A 81 4.69 -9.35 -2.12
C PHE A 81 4.93 -9.11 -3.62
N SER A 82 5.23 -10.16 -4.36
CA SER A 82 5.60 -10.08 -5.78
C SER A 82 4.60 -10.80 -6.70
N ASP A 83 3.53 -11.37 -6.13
CA ASP A 83 2.48 -11.97 -6.92
C ASP A 83 1.63 -10.88 -7.60
N ARG A 84 1.23 -11.17 -8.82
CA ARG A 84 0.36 -10.25 -9.56
C ARG A 84 -1.05 -10.26 -8.97
N PHE A 85 -1.61 -9.07 -8.83
CA PHE A 85 -3.01 -8.90 -8.49
C PHE A 85 -3.65 -7.83 -9.36
N VAL A 86 -4.94 -7.94 -9.58
CA VAL A 86 -5.69 -7.02 -10.42
C VAL A 86 -6.74 -6.31 -9.57
N VAL A 87 -6.82 -5.00 -9.72
CA VAL A 87 -7.90 -4.20 -9.13
C VAL A 87 -8.67 -3.52 -10.27
N GLN A 88 -9.91 -3.93 -10.46
CA GLN A 88 -10.77 -3.35 -11.49
C GLN A 88 -11.06 -1.86 -11.17
N GLU A 89 -11.49 -1.12 -12.18
CA GLU A 89 -11.87 0.28 -12.03
C GLU A 89 -12.99 0.44 -10.98
N GLY A 90 -12.81 1.37 -10.04
CA GLY A 90 -13.78 1.65 -8.99
C GLY A 90 -14.05 0.50 -8.03
N ASP A 91 -13.23 -0.57 -8.05
CA ASP A 91 -13.44 -1.78 -7.26
C ASP A 91 -12.28 -2.02 -6.27
N SER A 92 -12.43 -3.04 -5.45
CA SER A 92 -11.45 -3.44 -4.44
C SER A 92 -11.04 -4.88 -4.59
N THR A 93 -9.76 -5.16 -4.37
CA THR A 93 -9.22 -6.52 -4.33
C THR A 93 -8.51 -6.76 -3.00
N GLN A 94 -8.66 -7.98 -2.45
CA GLN A 94 -7.93 -8.38 -1.26
C GLN A 94 -6.56 -8.93 -1.63
N VAL A 95 -5.52 -8.40 -0.99
CA VAL A 95 -4.14 -8.85 -1.13
C VAL A 95 -3.70 -9.45 0.20
N LYS A 96 -3.21 -10.67 0.16
CA LYS A 96 -2.74 -11.42 1.32
C LYS A 96 -1.22 -11.34 1.41
N LEU A 97 -0.73 -10.75 2.48
CA LEU A 97 0.69 -10.47 2.67
C LEU A 97 1.27 -11.42 3.72
N PRO A 98 2.23 -12.28 3.36
CA PRO A 98 2.94 -13.10 4.34
C PRO A 98 3.84 -12.22 5.22
N LEU A 99 3.73 -12.33 6.52
CA LEU A 99 4.52 -11.60 7.51
C LEU A 99 5.12 -12.54 8.53
N SER A 100 6.41 -12.36 8.82
CA SER A 100 7.06 -13.02 9.95
C SER A 100 7.13 -12.07 11.15
N PHE A 101 6.90 -12.58 12.35
CA PHE A 101 6.95 -11.82 13.59
C PHE A 101 7.80 -12.54 14.64
N THR A 102 8.35 -11.80 15.60
CA THR A 102 9.04 -12.35 16.77
C THR A 102 8.16 -12.23 18.02
N TYR A 103 8.30 -13.14 18.98
CA TYR A 103 7.57 -13.06 20.24
C TYR A 103 7.94 -11.81 21.05
N ALA A 104 9.15 -11.28 20.89
CA ALA A 104 9.54 -10.03 21.51
C ALA A 104 8.70 -8.84 21.00
N GLY A 105 8.51 -8.74 19.67
CA GLY A 105 7.65 -7.70 19.06
C GLY A 105 6.18 -7.83 19.46
N VAL A 106 5.65 -9.07 19.43
CA VAL A 106 4.27 -9.36 19.87
C VAL A 106 4.09 -9.07 21.36
N GLY A 107 5.08 -9.40 22.19
CA GLY A 107 5.02 -9.17 23.63
C GLY A 107 4.92 -7.69 24.02
N GLN A 108 5.52 -6.79 23.25
CA GLN A 108 5.38 -5.34 23.45
C GLN A 108 3.98 -4.87 23.05
N ALA A 109 3.52 -5.24 21.85
CA ALA A 109 2.17 -4.92 21.38
C ALA A 109 1.08 -5.48 22.31
N GLY A 110 1.26 -6.72 22.78
CA GLY A 110 0.35 -7.37 23.70
C GLY A 110 0.26 -6.67 25.07
N ARG A 111 1.39 -6.25 25.62
CA ARG A 111 1.41 -5.48 26.88
C ARG A 111 0.65 -4.16 26.75
N GLN A 112 0.85 -3.42 25.67
CA GLN A 112 0.13 -2.18 25.42
C GLN A 112 -1.36 -2.41 25.22
N LEU A 113 -1.74 -3.46 24.49
CA LEU A 113 -3.14 -3.81 24.31
C LEU A 113 -3.83 -4.12 25.65
N ILE A 114 -3.16 -4.84 26.55
CA ILE A 114 -3.68 -5.15 27.89
C ILE A 114 -3.76 -3.89 28.77
N GLN A 115 -2.74 -3.03 28.72
CA GLN A 115 -2.67 -1.84 29.57
C GLN A 115 -3.59 -0.70 29.12
N MET A 116 -3.70 -0.50 27.81
CA MET A 116 -4.44 0.62 27.22
C MET A 116 -5.77 0.23 26.57
N GLY A 117 -6.07 -1.07 26.48
CA GLY A 117 -7.26 -1.59 25.82
C GLY A 117 -7.26 -1.43 24.28
N SER A 118 -6.23 -0.80 23.74
CA SER A 118 -6.08 -0.63 22.30
C SER A 118 -4.62 -0.37 21.92
N VAL A 119 -4.26 -0.73 20.67
CA VAL A 119 -2.98 -0.41 20.06
C VAL A 119 -3.18 0.25 18.71
N GLN A 120 -2.30 1.18 18.36
CA GLN A 120 -2.27 1.77 17.03
C GLN A 120 -1.32 0.95 16.15
N TYR A 121 -1.75 0.69 14.91
CA TYR A 121 -0.87 0.13 13.91
C TYR A 121 -0.69 1.10 12.75
N THR A 122 0.47 1.01 12.12
CA THR A 122 0.77 1.71 10.87
C THR A 122 1.26 0.67 9.87
N VAL A 123 0.68 0.69 8.68
CA VAL A 123 1.17 -0.05 7.52
C VAL A 123 1.72 0.97 6.54
N SER A 124 2.93 0.77 6.07
CA SER A 124 3.55 1.64 5.07
C SER A 124 4.39 0.82 4.10
N GLY A 125 4.59 1.33 2.91
CA GLY A 125 5.40 0.66 1.89
C GLY A 125 5.26 1.33 0.54
N GLU A 126 5.58 0.58 -0.50
CA GLU A 126 5.46 1.01 -1.88
C GLU A 126 4.65 -0.01 -2.67
N ILE A 127 3.77 0.47 -3.51
CA ILE A 127 3.01 -0.34 -4.46
C ILE A 127 3.45 0.02 -5.87
N THR A 128 3.75 -1.00 -6.68
CA THR A 128 4.01 -0.83 -8.11
C THR A 128 2.82 -1.37 -8.89
N VAL A 129 2.24 -0.51 -9.70
CA VAL A 129 1.07 -0.82 -10.52
C VAL A 129 1.35 -0.54 -11.99
N GLY A 130 0.94 -1.46 -12.85
CA GLY A 130 0.85 -1.29 -14.28
C GLY A 130 -0.46 -0.62 -14.65
N THR A 131 -0.37 0.35 -15.55
CA THR A 131 -1.51 1.07 -16.12
C THR A 131 -1.40 1.09 -17.64
N PRO A 132 -2.43 1.47 -18.37
CA PRO A 132 -2.36 1.62 -19.84
C PRO A 132 -1.29 2.60 -20.33
N ILE A 133 -0.80 3.49 -19.46
CA ILE A 133 0.20 4.52 -19.79
C ILE A 133 1.57 4.23 -19.17
N GLY A 134 1.79 3.07 -18.54
CA GLY A 134 3.06 2.64 -17.96
C GLY A 134 2.95 2.15 -16.52
N ASN A 135 4.10 1.82 -15.94
CA ASN A 135 4.21 1.37 -14.55
C ASN A 135 4.50 2.54 -13.63
N PHE A 136 3.82 2.58 -12.50
CA PHE A 136 4.00 3.59 -11.46
C PHE A 136 4.30 2.92 -10.13
N THR A 137 5.34 3.40 -9.46
CA THR A 137 5.60 3.05 -8.06
C THR A 137 5.22 4.23 -7.19
N ARG A 138 4.41 3.96 -6.17
CA ARG A 138 3.92 4.96 -5.22
C ARG A 138 4.06 4.49 -3.79
N PRO A 139 4.50 5.35 -2.89
CA PRO A 139 4.43 5.08 -1.47
C PRO A 139 2.98 5.06 -1.00
N TYR A 140 2.69 4.23 -0.03
CA TYR A 140 1.41 4.21 0.66
C TYR A 140 1.62 4.15 2.17
N SER A 141 0.64 4.65 2.91
CA SER A 141 0.62 4.58 4.36
C SER A 141 -0.82 4.54 4.84
N GLY A 142 -1.07 3.63 5.76
CA GLY A 142 -2.36 3.49 6.44
C GLY A 142 -2.15 3.38 7.94
N LYS A 143 -3.08 3.92 8.72
CA LYS A 143 -3.09 3.83 10.18
C LYS A 143 -4.44 3.30 10.63
N GLY A 144 -4.42 2.52 11.69
CA GLY A 144 -5.63 2.02 12.32
C GLY A 144 -5.42 1.75 13.79
N ARG A 145 -6.48 1.31 14.45
CA ARG A 145 -6.46 0.95 15.85
C ARG A 145 -7.09 -0.43 16.02
N LEU A 146 -6.40 -1.31 16.72
CA LEU A 146 -6.93 -2.57 17.21
C LEU A 146 -7.34 -2.38 18.67
N SER A 147 -8.55 -2.77 19.04
CA SER A 147 -9.03 -2.72 20.41
C SER A 147 -9.52 -4.10 20.84
N THR A 148 -9.30 -4.43 22.12
CA THR A 148 -9.66 -5.75 22.68
C THR A 148 -11.15 -5.90 22.99
N LEU A 149 -11.95 -4.85 22.85
CA LEU A 149 -13.33 -4.87 23.35
C LEU A 149 -14.36 -4.62 22.28
N ARG A 150 -15.10 -5.69 22.01
CA ARG A 150 -16.56 -5.69 22.11
C ARG A 150 -17.02 -6.90 22.84
#